data_e3f1d879f0d80e3f2e62c365ea955ba7
#
_entry.id   e3f1d879f0d80e3f2e62c365ea955ba7
#
_cell.length_a   1.000
_cell.length_b   1.000
_cell.length_c   1.000
_cell.angle_alpha   90.00
_cell.angle_beta   90.00
_cell.angle_gamma   90.00
#
_symmetry.space_group_name_H-M   'P 1'
#
loop_
_entity.id
_entity.type
_entity.pdbx_description
1 polymer ?
#
loop_
_entity_poly.entity_id
_entity_poly.type
_entity_poly.pdbx_seq_one_letter_code
_entity_poly.pdbx_strand_id
1 'polypeptide(L)'
;MSQFTDISRINVCGGDGGAGCMSFRREAFVPKGGPDGGDGGRGGNVVIQADAQLSSLIDYRFKHHFRAERGTHGQGARRNGKSGEDLILKVPMGTVVRELDPETQTPMFEIADLVHDGERVVVAPGGAGGLGNTHFVTSVRRAPAFAQLGEPAEEHWIELEMKLMADAALVGFPSVGKSSLIARMSAARPKIADYPFTTLVPNLGMVRAGEYSYVVADVPGLIEGASEGKGLGHQFLRHIERTALIMHVVDMTGGFEDR
;
A
#
# COMPACT_ATOMS: atom_id res chain seq x y z
N MET A 1 19.40 -7.19 14.72
CA MET A 1 19.34 -7.80 13.37
C MET A 1 18.10 -7.25 12.70
N SER A 2 18.22 -6.31 11.77
CA SER A 2 17.07 -5.83 11.01
C SER A 2 16.71 -6.91 9.99
N GLN A 3 15.63 -7.65 10.27
CA GLN A 3 15.04 -8.55 9.30
C GLN A 3 14.30 -7.68 8.27
N PHE A 4 14.70 -7.78 7.02
CA PHE A 4 14.04 -7.16 5.90
C PHE A 4 12.73 -7.93 5.63
N THR A 5 11.61 -7.23 5.48
CA THR A 5 10.30 -7.84 5.22
C THR A 5 9.79 -7.28 3.90
N ASP A 6 9.63 -8.15 2.91
CA ASP A 6 9.22 -7.79 1.54
C ASP A 6 7.72 -7.94 1.33
N ILE A 7 7.09 -8.82 2.10
CA ILE A 7 5.66 -9.11 2.03
C ILE A 7 5.06 -8.97 3.42
N SER A 8 3.96 -8.25 3.52
CA SER A 8 3.17 -8.18 4.75
C SER A 8 1.68 -8.24 4.42
N ARG A 9 0.92 -8.92 5.28
CA ARG A 9 -0.54 -9.02 5.19
C ARG A 9 -1.16 -8.27 6.34
N ILE A 10 -2.07 -7.38 6.02
CA ILE A 10 -2.75 -6.53 6.98
C ILE A 10 -4.26 -6.58 6.79
N ASN A 11 -4.98 -6.47 7.87
CA ASN A 11 -6.42 -6.25 7.87
C ASN A 11 -6.68 -4.75 8.02
N VAL A 12 -7.43 -4.17 7.11
CA VAL A 12 -7.76 -2.75 7.11
C VAL A 12 -9.27 -2.57 7.14
N CYS A 13 -9.73 -1.61 7.92
CA CYS A 13 -11.14 -1.27 8.03
C CYS A 13 -11.30 0.25 8.04
N GLY A 14 -12.17 0.78 7.22
CA GLY A 14 -12.56 2.18 7.30
C GLY A 14 -13.19 2.51 8.65
N GLY A 15 -13.42 3.78 8.92
CA GLY A 15 -14.21 4.19 10.08
C GLY A 15 -15.71 3.99 9.78
N ASP A 16 -16.49 3.58 10.78
CA ASP A 16 -17.94 3.55 10.63
C ASP A 16 -18.51 4.96 10.51
N GLY A 17 -19.60 5.12 9.77
CA GLY A 17 -20.38 6.35 9.75
C GLY A 17 -21.08 6.60 11.09
N GLY A 18 -21.19 7.86 11.48
CA GLY A 18 -21.99 8.28 12.63
C GLY A 18 -23.48 8.17 12.32
N ALA A 19 -24.32 7.86 13.31
CA ALA A 19 -25.77 7.88 13.12
C ALA A 19 -26.30 9.31 13.00
N GLY A 20 -27.32 9.52 12.21
CA GLY A 20 -28.13 10.75 12.22
C GLY A 20 -28.86 10.92 13.54
N CYS A 21 -29.23 12.14 13.84
CA CYS A 21 -29.92 12.49 15.07
C CYS A 21 -31.43 12.59 14.84
N MET A 22 -32.19 12.01 15.78
CA MET A 22 -33.61 12.27 15.91
C MET A 22 -33.83 13.32 17.00
N SER A 23 -34.08 14.55 16.61
CA SER A 23 -34.31 15.68 17.55
C SER A 23 -35.41 16.58 17.06
N PHE A 24 -36.02 17.28 18.01
CA PHE A 24 -37.10 18.25 17.76
C PHE A 24 -36.75 19.56 18.45
N ARG A 25 -36.92 20.66 17.76
CA ARG A 25 -36.72 22.03 18.27
C ARG A 25 -37.58 22.26 19.51
N ARG A 26 -36.95 22.67 20.58
CA ARG A 26 -37.60 23.04 21.84
C ARG A 26 -37.16 24.45 22.22
N GLU A 27 -38.10 25.38 22.05
CA GLU A 27 -37.85 26.78 22.44
C GLU A 27 -39.06 27.29 23.26
N ALA A 28 -38.78 28.31 24.08
CA ALA A 28 -39.87 29.02 24.77
C ALA A 28 -40.82 29.57 23.73
N PHE A 29 -42.13 29.40 23.97
CA PHE A 29 -43.23 29.84 23.09
C PHE A 29 -43.38 29.06 21.75
N VAL A 30 -42.57 28.00 21.50
CA VAL A 30 -42.73 27.13 20.34
C VAL A 30 -43.00 25.68 20.80
N PRO A 31 -44.22 25.35 21.26
CA PRO A 31 -44.52 24.04 21.87
C PRO A 31 -44.49 22.87 20.87
N LYS A 32 -44.62 23.14 19.57
CA LYS A 32 -44.59 22.16 18.49
C LYS A 32 -43.46 22.49 17.51
N GLY A 33 -42.19 22.48 18.01
CA GLY A 33 -41.03 22.63 17.15
C GLY A 33 -40.91 21.48 16.15
N GLY A 34 -40.48 21.78 14.94
CA GLY A 34 -40.26 20.77 13.89
C GLY A 34 -38.99 19.94 14.14
N PRO A 35 -38.73 18.92 13.32
CA PRO A 35 -37.49 18.15 13.35
C PRO A 35 -36.28 19.04 13.17
N ASP A 36 -35.23 18.81 13.98
CA ASP A 36 -33.98 19.59 13.96
C ASP A 36 -32.75 18.71 14.17
N GLY A 37 -32.88 17.41 13.96
CA GLY A 37 -31.73 16.50 14.02
C GLY A 37 -30.77 16.70 12.85
N GLY A 38 -29.47 16.79 13.15
CA GLY A 38 -28.40 16.85 12.17
C GLY A 38 -27.93 15.48 11.71
N ASP A 39 -27.15 15.43 10.66
CA ASP A 39 -26.62 14.20 10.07
C ASP A 39 -25.41 13.68 10.86
N GLY A 40 -25.15 12.38 10.79
CA GLY A 40 -23.91 11.79 11.26
C GLY A 40 -22.74 12.15 10.37
N GLY A 41 -21.53 12.18 10.94
CA GLY A 41 -20.30 12.35 10.20
C GLY A 41 -19.92 11.08 9.43
N ARG A 42 -19.24 11.23 8.31
CA ARG A 42 -18.64 10.10 7.57
C ARG A 42 -17.48 9.50 8.37
N GLY A 43 -17.25 8.21 8.29
CA GLY A 43 -16.02 7.57 8.77
C GLY A 43 -14.80 7.94 7.93
N GLY A 44 -13.61 7.88 8.51
CA GLY A 44 -12.33 8.06 7.81
C GLY A 44 -12.02 6.89 6.89
N ASN A 45 -11.26 7.12 5.85
CA ASN A 45 -10.74 6.08 4.97
C ASN A 45 -9.43 5.51 5.51
N VAL A 46 -9.06 4.29 5.08
CA VAL A 46 -7.67 3.83 5.16
C VAL A 46 -7.02 4.06 3.80
N VAL A 47 -5.92 4.80 3.83
CA VAL A 47 -5.16 5.22 2.65
C VAL A 47 -3.74 4.68 2.76
N ILE A 48 -3.24 4.00 1.72
CA ILE A 48 -1.82 3.65 1.61
C ILE A 48 -1.12 4.74 0.81
N GLN A 49 0.03 5.18 1.30
CA GLN A 49 0.84 6.22 0.67
C GLN A 49 2.28 5.77 0.54
N ALA A 50 2.85 5.92 -0.66
CA ALA A 50 4.28 5.73 -0.89
C ALA A 50 5.09 6.84 -0.22
N ASP A 51 6.22 6.46 0.40
CA ASP A 51 7.16 7.37 1.05
C ASP A 51 8.60 6.94 0.70
N ALA A 52 9.32 7.83 0.02
CA ALA A 52 10.70 7.60 -0.41
C ALA A 52 11.68 7.39 0.75
N GLN A 53 11.32 7.79 1.97
CA GLN A 53 12.18 7.63 3.15
C GLN A 53 12.10 6.22 3.75
N LEU A 54 11.10 5.43 3.37
CA LEU A 54 10.94 4.07 3.86
C LEU A 54 11.64 3.08 2.93
N SER A 55 12.26 2.07 3.54
CA SER A 55 13.00 1.02 2.82
C SER A 55 12.52 -0.40 3.15
N SER A 56 11.49 -0.56 3.97
CA SER A 56 11.02 -1.88 4.43
C SER A 56 9.58 -1.82 4.93
N LEU A 57 8.88 -2.93 4.84
CA LEU A 57 7.53 -3.14 5.39
C LEU A 57 7.56 -3.68 6.84
N ILE A 58 8.68 -3.51 7.56
CA ILE A 58 8.91 -4.15 8.86
C ILE A 58 7.85 -3.77 9.91
N ASP A 59 7.34 -2.55 9.87
CA ASP A 59 6.35 -2.06 10.83
C ASP A 59 5.03 -2.82 10.74
N TYR A 60 4.68 -3.29 9.54
CA TYR A 60 3.48 -4.06 9.28
C TYR A 60 3.58 -5.52 9.71
N ARG A 61 4.79 -6.00 10.07
CA ARG A 61 5.00 -7.33 10.64
C ARG A 61 4.52 -7.44 12.09
N PHE A 62 4.52 -6.34 12.82
CA PHE A 62 4.16 -6.33 14.24
C PHE A 62 2.72 -5.91 14.49
N LYS A 63 2.16 -5.12 13.60
CA LYS A 63 0.78 -4.66 13.67
C LYS A 63 0.06 -5.04 12.39
N HIS A 64 -0.99 -5.84 12.52
CA HIS A 64 -1.72 -6.38 11.37
C HIS A 64 -3.13 -5.79 11.22
N HIS A 65 -3.66 -5.09 12.21
CA HIS A 65 -5.01 -4.54 12.17
C HIS A 65 -4.96 -3.02 12.23
N PHE A 66 -5.60 -2.39 11.25
CA PHE A 66 -5.66 -0.94 11.10
C PHE A 66 -7.10 -0.53 10.88
N ARG A 67 -7.59 0.39 11.69
CA ARG A 67 -8.93 0.94 11.55
C ARG A 67 -8.87 2.46 11.59
N ALA A 68 -9.56 3.11 10.64
CA ALA A 68 -9.69 4.56 10.61
C ALA A 68 -10.69 5.06 11.64
N GLU A 69 -10.69 6.36 11.88
CA GLU A 69 -11.57 6.99 12.86
C GLU A 69 -13.03 6.95 12.41
N ARG A 70 -13.94 6.61 13.33
CA ARG A 70 -15.38 6.65 13.06
C ARG A 70 -15.91 8.07 12.99
N GLY A 71 -16.95 8.30 12.18
CA GLY A 71 -17.73 9.52 12.22
C GLY A 71 -18.50 9.66 13.54
N THR A 72 -18.65 10.88 14.02
CA THR A 72 -19.46 11.15 15.21
C THR A 72 -20.95 11.23 14.87
N HIS A 73 -21.79 10.96 15.85
CA HIS A 73 -23.25 11.07 15.68
C HIS A 73 -23.68 12.51 15.46
N GLY A 74 -24.72 12.72 14.68
CA GLY A 74 -25.43 13.99 14.57
C GLY A 74 -26.03 14.41 15.91
N GLN A 75 -26.32 15.68 16.06
CA GLN A 75 -26.89 16.27 17.27
C GLN A 75 -28.12 17.11 16.93
N GLY A 76 -28.87 17.50 17.97
CA GLY A 76 -29.96 18.46 17.84
C GLY A 76 -29.48 19.83 17.34
N ALA A 77 -30.44 20.72 17.03
CA ALA A 77 -30.20 22.05 16.45
C ALA A 77 -29.44 21.98 15.10
N ARG A 78 -29.72 20.95 14.29
CA ARG A 78 -29.13 20.69 12.96
C ARG A 78 -27.59 20.62 12.96
N ARG A 79 -27.01 20.22 14.07
CA ARG A 79 -25.55 20.04 14.15
C ARG A 79 -25.16 18.67 13.60
N ASN A 80 -24.39 18.70 12.50
CA ASN A 80 -23.83 17.48 11.92
C ASN A 80 -22.70 16.93 12.78
N GLY A 81 -22.51 15.61 12.76
CA GLY A 81 -21.37 14.94 13.36
C GLY A 81 -20.07 15.28 12.62
N LYS A 82 -18.95 15.31 13.35
CA LYS A 82 -17.61 15.44 12.76
C LYS A 82 -17.31 14.19 11.93
N SER A 83 -16.74 14.35 10.75
CA SER A 83 -16.19 13.24 9.97
C SER A 83 -14.96 12.66 10.66
N GLY A 84 -14.78 11.35 10.60
CA GLY A 84 -13.55 10.68 11.04
C GLY A 84 -12.35 11.08 10.19
N GLU A 85 -11.17 11.06 10.79
CA GLU A 85 -9.92 11.34 10.10
C GLU A 85 -9.46 10.12 9.32
N ASP A 86 -8.90 10.36 8.12
CA ASP A 86 -8.33 9.29 7.30
C ASP A 86 -7.06 8.73 7.97
N LEU A 87 -6.92 7.41 7.95
CA LEU A 87 -5.72 6.73 8.43
C LEU A 87 -4.75 6.53 7.27
N ILE A 88 -3.60 7.19 7.32
CA ILE A 88 -2.57 7.07 6.29
C ILE A 88 -1.54 6.02 6.74
N LEU A 89 -1.39 4.96 5.94
CA LEU A 89 -0.38 3.92 6.11
C LEU A 89 0.73 4.17 5.09
N LYS A 90 1.92 4.46 5.58
CA LYS A 90 3.08 4.75 4.74
C LYS A 90 3.82 3.48 4.36
N VAL A 91 4.11 3.30 3.09
CA VAL A 91 4.84 2.16 2.53
C VAL A 91 6.02 2.62 1.68
N PRO A 92 7.05 1.80 1.48
CA PRO A 92 8.13 2.12 0.55
C PRO A 92 7.61 2.30 -0.89
N MET A 93 8.32 3.09 -1.69
CA MET A 93 8.07 3.14 -3.13
C MET A 93 8.26 1.76 -3.76
N GLY A 94 7.50 1.46 -4.83
CA GLY A 94 7.49 0.15 -5.48
C GLY A 94 6.72 -0.92 -4.71
N THR A 95 5.89 -0.53 -3.75
CA THR A 95 4.98 -1.45 -3.07
C THR A 95 3.74 -1.68 -3.91
N VAL A 96 3.49 -2.95 -4.22
CA VAL A 96 2.25 -3.42 -4.83
C VAL A 96 1.25 -3.75 -3.74
N VAL A 97 0.06 -3.26 -3.93
CA VAL A 97 -1.08 -3.43 -3.02
C VAL A 97 -2.09 -4.36 -3.68
N ARG A 98 -2.37 -5.50 -3.04
CA ARG A 98 -3.35 -6.47 -3.54
C ARG A 98 -4.42 -6.74 -2.50
N GLU A 99 -5.66 -6.93 -2.95
CA GLU A 99 -6.71 -7.44 -2.10
C GLU A 99 -6.62 -8.97 -2.02
N LEU A 100 -6.82 -9.48 -0.81
CA LEU A 100 -6.86 -10.90 -0.52
C LEU A 100 -8.29 -11.37 -0.32
N ASP A 101 -8.56 -12.58 -0.74
CA ASP A 101 -9.77 -13.29 -0.34
C ASP A 101 -9.77 -13.49 1.18
N PRO A 102 -10.83 -13.11 1.90
CA PRO A 102 -10.85 -13.18 3.36
C PRO A 102 -10.80 -14.63 3.90
N GLU A 103 -11.27 -15.61 3.14
CA GLU A 103 -11.30 -17.02 3.56
C GLU A 103 -10.01 -17.77 3.20
N THR A 104 -9.56 -17.62 1.96
CA THR A 104 -8.40 -18.37 1.44
C THR A 104 -7.08 -17.64 1.61
N GLN A 105 -7.11 -16.32 1.89
CA GLN A 105 -5.93 -15.46 1.99
C GLN A 105 -5.08 -15.48 0.70
N THR A 106 -5.71 -15.74 -0.44
CA THR A 106 -5.07 -15.71 -1.76
C THR A 106 -5.28 -14.36 -2.43
N PRO A 107 -4.29 -13.83 -3.17
CA PRO A 107 -4.45 -12.58 -3.91
C PRO A 107 -5.58 -12.69 -4.95
N MET A 108 -6.53 -11.76 -4.91
CA MET A 108 -7.65 -11.66 -5.84
C MET A 108 -7.30 -10.73 -7.01
N PHE A 109 -7.01 -9.49 -6.71
CA PHE A 109 -6.64 -8.50 -7.73
C PHE A 109 -5.68 -7.45 -7.16
N GLU A 110 -4.95 -6.82 -8.07
CA GLU A 110 -4.04 -5.72 -7.76
C GLU A 110 -4.83 -4.42 -7.71
N ILE A 111 -4.77 -3.74 -6.54
CA ILE A 111 -5.44 -2.45 -6.33
C ILE A 111 -4.57 -1.32 -6.90
N ALA A 112 -3.27 -1.36 -6.59
CA ALA A 112 -2.32 -0.33 -7.03
C ALA A 112 -0.87 -0.82 -6.99
N ASP A 113 -0.02 -0.19 -7.81
CA ASP A 113 1.44 -0.29 -7.77
C ASP A 113 1.98 1.13 -7.49
N LEU A 114 2.47 1.36 -6.27
CA LEU A 114 2.85 2.66 -5.77
C LEU A 114 4.32 2.95 -6.11
N VAL A 115 4.56 3.50 -7.28
CA VAL A 115 5.91 3.72 -7.83
C VAL A 115 6.47 5.10 -7.46
N HIS A 116 5.60 6.12 -7.35
CA HIS A 116 6.02 7.50 -7.12
C HIS A 116 5.87 7.93 -5.67
N ASP A 117 6.81 8.76 -5.20
CA ASP A 117 6.74 9.33 -3.86
C ASP A 117 5.46 10.16 -3.67
N GLY A 118 4.80 9.95 -2.53
CA GLY A 118 3.54 10.61 -2.21
C GLY A 118 2.31 10.06 -2.92
N GLU A 119 2.44 9.07 -3.80
CA GLU A 119 1.30 8.40 -4.46
C GLU A 119 0.41 7.73 -3.42
N ARG A 120 -0.92 7.82 -3.62
CA ARG A 120 -1.91 7.37 -2.64
C ARG A 120 -2.99 6.53 -3.27
N VAL A 121 -3.43 5.51 -2.52
CA VAL A 121 -4.61 4.71 -2.86
C VAL A 121 -5.48 4.47 -1.64
N VAL A 122 -6.79 4.56 -1.81
CA VAL A 122 -7.77 4.20 -0.77
C VAL A 122 -8.00 2.70 -0.84
N VAL A 123 -7.73 2.00 0.25
CA VAL A 123 -7.87 0.53 0.34
C VAL A 123 -9.09 0.10 1.15
N ALA A 124 -9.56 0.95 2.05
CA ALA A 124 -10.80 0.72 2.77
C ALA A 124 -11.55 2.07 2.95
N PRO A 125 -12.68 2.26 2.26
CA PRO A 125 -13.48 3.48 2.40
C PRO A 125 -14.17 3.52 3.75
N GLY A 126 -14.35 4.72 4.28
CA GLY A 126 -15.17 4.95 5.47
C GLY A 126 -16.66 4.92 5.15
N GLY A 127 -17.46 4.42 6.08
CA GLY A 127 -18.91 4.36 5.97
C GLY A 127 -19.56 5.74 5.92
N ALA A 128 -20.65 5.87 5.18
CA ALA A 128 -21.41 7.12 5.09
C ALA A 128 -22.12 7.44 6.40
N GLY A 129 -22.18 8.74 6.73
CA GLY A 129 -22.97 9.21 7.87
C GLY A 129 -24.47 9.07 7.63
N GLY A 130 -25.21 8.66 8.65
CA GLY A 130 -26.65 8.54 8.60
C GLY A 130 -27.35 9.90 8.56
N LEU A 131 -28.45 10.01 7.85
CA LEU A 131 -29.24 11.23 7.73
C LEU A 131 -30.06 11.50 9.00
N GLY A 132 -30.11 12.76 9.44
CA GLY A 132 -30.93 13.22 10.53
C GLY A 132 -32.44 13.24 10.17
N ASN A 133 -33.31 13.34 11.17
CA ASN A 133 -34.75 13.31 10.96
C ASN A 133 -35.29 14.47 10.11
N THR A 134 -34.51 15.53 9.92
CA THR A 134 -34.87 16.66 9.04
C THR A 134 -35.03 16.25 7.58
N HIS A 135 -34.29 15.25 7.11
CA HIS A 135 -34.33 14.75 5.72
C HIS A 135 -35.60 13.93 5.42
N PHE A 136 -36.26 13.39 6.44
CA PHE A 136 -37.42 12.50 6.30
C PHE A 136 -38.77 13.22 6.43
N VAL A 137 -38.77 14.55 6.44
CA VAL A 137 -39.97 15.37 6.48
C VAL A 137 -40.69 15.29 5.14
N THR A 138 -41.95 14.93 5.16
CA THR A 138 -42.84 14.93 3.99
C THR A 138 -44.13 15.67 4.30
N SER A 139 -44.98 15.95 3.28
CA SER A 139 -46.30 16.57 3.47
C SER A 139 -47.22 15.76 4.40
N VAL A 140 -47.06 14.44 4.40
CA VAL A 140 -47.83 13.52 5.26
C VAL A 140 -47.15 13.34 6.62
N ARG A 141 -45.83 13.19 6.64
CA ARG A 141 -45.04 12.96 7.86
C ARG A 141 -44.25 14.23 8.21
N ARG A 142 -44.87 15.14 8.93
CA ARG A 142 -44.28 16.44 9.29
C ARG A 142 -43.27 16.37 10.47
N ALA A 143 -43.36 15.32 11.29
CA ALA A 143 -42.51 15.13 12.46
C ALA A 143 -41.98 13.67 12.51
N PRO A 144 -41.02 13.28 11.64
CA PRO A 144 -40.46 11.94 11.67
C PRO A 144 -39.69 11.70 12.97
N ALA A 145 -40.05 10.63 13.68
CA ALA A 145 -39.43 10.20 14.94
C ALA A 145 -38.40 9.09 14.71
N PHE A 146 -37.60 9.21 13.66
CA PHE A 146 -36.51 8.29 13.32
C PHE A 146 -35.42 9.05 12.56
N ALA A 147 -34.23 8.51 12.58
CA ALA A 147 -33.10 8.94 11.79
C ALA A 147 -32.41 7.71 11.20
N GLN A 148 -31.52 7.88 10.21
CA GLN A 148 -30.77 6.83 9.60
C GLN A 148 -29.55 6.48 10.47
N LEU A 149 -29.24 5.20 10.60
CA LEU A 149 -27.96 4.76 11.16
C LEU A 149 -26.83 5.07 10.17
N GLY A 150 -25.62 5.31 10.71
CA GLY A 150 -24.44 5.36 9.86
C GLY A 150 -24.14 3.99 9.26
N GLU A 151 -23.51 3.98 8.10
CA GLU A 151 -23.10 2.75 7.44
C GLU A 151 -21.87 2.17 8.17
N PRO A 152 -21.84 0.86 8.44
CA PRO A 152 -20.62 0.20 8.92
C PRO A 152 -19.59 0.20 7.80
N ALA A 153 -18.32 0.30 8.16
CA ALA A 153 -17.23 0.12 7.23
C ALA A 153 -16.92 -1.38 7.05
N GLU A 154 -16.55 -1.76 5.84
CA GLU A 154 -16.17 -3.12 5.53
C GLU A 154 -14.69 -3.37 5.86
N GLU A 155 -14.38 -4.61 6.24
CA GLU A 155 -13.02 -5.08 6.50
C GLU A 155 -12.46 -5.72 5.24
N HIS A 156 -11.21 -5.36 4.92
CA HIS A 156 -10.47 -5.89 3.76
C HIS A 156 -9.15 -6.48 4.23
N TRP A 157 -8.76 -7.61 3.67
CA TRP A 157 -7.43 -8.15 3.80
C TRP A 157 -6.57 -7.69 2.63
N ILE A 158 -5.42 -7.10 2.93
CA ILE A 158 -4.52 -6.50 1.96
C ILE A 158 -3.15 -7.14 2.08
N GLU A 159 -2.58 -7.53 0.95
CA GLU A 159 -1.18 -7.91 0.84
C GLU A 159 -0.38 -6.72 0.29
N LEU A 160 0.65 -6.37 1.02
CA LEU A 160 1.67 -5.40 0.64
C LEU A 160 2.89 -6.20 0.19
N GLU A 161 3.26 -6.10 -1.06
CA GLU A 161 4.46 -6.71 -1.62
C GLU A 161 5.38 -5.61 -2.13
N MET A 162 6.54 -5.46 -1.50
CA MET A 162 7.55 -4.56 -2.00
C MET A 162 8.33 -5.24 -3.12
N LYS A 163 8.08 -4.79 -4.35
CA LYS A 163 8.92 -5.19 -5.49
C LYS A 163 10.21 -4.39 -5.40
N LEU A 164 11.29 -5.05 -5.00
CA LEU A 164 12.60 -4.43 -4.88
C LEU A 164 12.96 -3.76 -6.20
N MET A 165 13.05 -2.45 -6.16
CA MET A 165 13.74 -1.68 -7.18
C MET A 165 15.21 -1.63 -6.77
N ALA A 166 16.08 -2.24 -7.55
CA ALA A 166 17.48 -1.89 -7.47
C ALA A 166 17.65 -0.59 -8.24
N ASP A 167 18.38 0.36 -7.67
CA ASP A 167 18.69 1.62 -8.36
C ASP A 167 19.57 1.34 -9.58
N ALA A 168 20.43 0.30 -9.49
CA ALA A 168 21.27 -0.14 -10.60
C ALA A 168 21.32 -1.67 -10.68
N ALA A 169 21.29 -2.21 -11.91
CA ALA A 169 21.47 -3.62 -12.20
C ALA A 169 22.81 -3.87 -12.91
N LEU A 170 23.60 -4.84 -12.43
CA LEU A 170 24.80 -5.34 -13.14
C LEU A 170 24.40 -6.44 -14.11
N VAL A 171 24.69 -6.23 -15.38
CA VAL A 171 24.43 -7.16 -16.47
C VAL A 171 25.76 -7.53 -17.13
N GLY A 172 25.92 -8.77 -17.55
CA GLY A 172 27.13 -9.25 -18.23
C GLY A 172 27.23 -10.77 -18.20
N PHE A 173 28.17 -11.32 -18.97
CA PHE A 173 28.37 -12.76 -19.07
C PHE A 173 28.67 -13.41 -17.71
N PRO A 174 28.40 -14.72 -17.56
CA PRO A 174 28.89 -15.49 -16.39
C PRO A 174 30.38 -15.30 -16.18
N SER A 175 30.78 -15.29 -14.92
CA SER A 175 32.21 -15.21 -14.50
C SER A 175 32.97 -13.92 -14.83
N VAL A 176 32.34 -12.88 -15.41
CA VAL A 176 33.01 -11.57 -15.63
C VAL A 176 33.27 -10.80 -14.33
N GLY A 177 32.96 -11.35 -13.17
CA GLY A 177 33.27 -10.73 -11.88
C GLY A 177 32.18 -9.82 -11.31
N LYS A 178 30.91 -9.86 -11.80
CA LYS A 178 29.77 -9.05 -11.27
C LYS A 178 29.61 -9.18 -9.77
N SER A 179 29.47 -10.39 -9.27
CA SER A 179 29.30 -10.67 -7.83
C SER A 179 30.49 -10.24 -7.00
N SER A 180 31.71 -10.37 -7.55
CA SER A 180 32.97 -9.89 -6.92
C SER A 180 32.96 -8.36 -6.85
N LEU A 181 32.47 -7.68 -7.87
CA LEU A 181 32.37 -6.23 -7.92
C LEU A 181 31.35 -5.73 -6.86
N ILE A 182 30.19 -6.34 -6.77
CA ILE A 182 29.20 -6.02 -5.73
C ILE A 182 29.77 -6.25 -4.33
N ALA A 183 30.41 -7.39 -4.10
CA ALA A 183 31.01 -7.71 -2.80
C ALA A 183 32.06 -6.67 -2.37
N ARG A 184 32.76 -6.06 -3.34
CA ARG A 184 33.79 -5.05 -3.08
C ARG A 184 33.22 -3.64 -2.90
N MET A 185 32.14 -3.32 -3.62
CA MET A 185 31.48 -2.01 -3.57
C MET A 185 30.47 -1.90 -2.42
N SER A 186 29.92 -3.02 -1.97
CA SER A 186 28.89 -3.02 -0.94
C SER A 186 29.48 -2.66 0.42
N ALA A 187 28.89 -1.67 1.08
CA ALA A 187 29.23 -1.25 2.44
C ALA A 187 28.81 -2.27 3.52
N ALA A 188 27.96 -3.23 3.16
CA ALA A 188 27.52 -4.35 4.00
C ALA A 188 27.70 -5.66 3.22
N ARG A 189 27.78 -6.80 3.90
CA ARG A 189 27.78 -8.11 3.22
C ARG A 189 26.57 -8.19 2.29
N PRO A 190 26.76 -8.54 1.01
CA PRO A 190 25.67 -8.74 0.07
C PRO A 190 24.62 -9.66 0.69
N LYS A 191 23.38 -9.24 0.67
CA LYS A 191 22.26 -10.08 1.13
C LYS A 191 21.79 -10.92 -0.04
N ILE A 192 21.75 -12.21 0.17
CA ILE A 192 21.06 -13.15 -0.69
C ILE A 192 19.59 -12.98 -0.36
N ALA A 193 18.80 -12.50 -1.31
CA ALA A 193 17.36 -12.39 -1.14
C ALA A 193 16.68 -13.61 -1.80
N ASP A 194 16.12 -14.50 -0.97
CA ASP A 194 15.31 -15.62 -1.44
C ASP A 194 13.94 -15.09 -1.86
N TYR A 195 13.75 -14.94 -3.17
CA TYR A 195 12.44 -14.60 -3.72
C TYR A 195 11.73 -15.86 -4.18
N PRO A 196 10.48 -16.09 -3.76
CA PRO A 196 9.74 -17.30 -4.08
C PRO A 196 9.44 -17.45 -5.59
N PHE A 197 9.70 -16.40 -6.37
CA PHE A 197 9.48 -16.37 -7.83
C PHE A 197 10.77 -16.31 -8.65
N THR A 198 11.95 -16.36 -8.02
CA THR A 198 13.24 -16.42 -8.74
C THR A 198 13.89 -17.79 -8.52
N THR A 199 14.13 -18.49 -9.62
CA THR A 199 14.94 -19.72 -9.60
C THR A 199 16.43 -19.44 -9.41
N LEU A 200 16.82 -18.16 -9.54
CA LEU A 200 18.18 -17.65 -9.34
C LEU A 200 18.09 -16.44 -8.40
N VAL A 201 18.66 -16.59 -7.22
CA VAL A 201 18.63 -15.59 -6.16
C VAL A 201 19.55 -14.41 -6.51
N PRO A 202 19.04 -13.19 -6.69
CA PRO A 202 19.89 -12.04 -6.95
C PRO A 202 20.69 -11.65 -5.71
N ASN A 203 21.97 -11.33 -5.89
CA ASN A 203 22.77 -10.73 -4.84
C ASN A 203 22.54 -9.21 -4.85
N LEU A 204 22.05 -8.69 -3.75
CA LEU A 204 21.85 -7.25 -3.57
C LEU A 204 22.99 -6.67 -2.75
N GLY A 205 23.61 -5.61 -3.25
CA GLY A 205 24.63 -4.84 -2.55
C GLY A 205 24.16 -3.41 -2.32
N MET A 206 24.31 -2.90 -1.10
CA MET A 206 24.12 -1.49 -0.81
C MET A 206 25.44 -0.75 -0.99
N VAL A 207 25.49 0.16 -1.93
CA VAL A 207 26.68 0.97 -2.23
C VAL A 207 26.47 2.37 -1.67
N ARG A 208 27.48 2.90 -0.98
CA ARG A 208 27.50 4.28 -0.49
C ARG A 208 28.42 5.11 -1.36
N ALA A 209 27.91 6.24 -1.86
CA ALA A 209 28.67 7.25 -2.59
C ALA A 209 28.47 8.61 -1.92
N GLY A 210 29.40 8.98 -1.03
CA GLY A 210 29.25 10.16 -0.18
C GLY A 210 28.08 10.04 0.79
N GLU A 211 27.14 10.97 0.70
CA GLU A 211 25.92 10.96 1.52
C GLU A 211 24.76 10.12 0.93
N TYR A 212 24.92 9.65 -0.30
CA TYR A 212 23.92 8.84 -1.00
C TYR A 212 24.17 7.35 -0.82
N SER A 213 23.08 6.58 -0.70
CA SER A 213 23.12 5.12 -0.70
C SER A 213 22.18 4.62 -1.78
N TYR A 214 22.64 3.65 -2.57
CA TYR A 214 21.84 3.04 -3.63
C TYR A 214 22.02 1.52 -3.62
N VAL A 215 21.00 0.82 -4.10
CA VAL A 215 20.95 -0.64 -4.16
C VAL A 215 21.41 -1.10 -5.55
N VAL A 216 22.41 -1.97 -5.58
CA VAL A 216 22.89 -2.62 -6.81
C VAL A 216 22.51 -4.09 -6.79
N ALA A 217 21.82 -4.54 -7.83
CA ALA A 217 21.45 -5.94 -8.02
C ALA A 217 22.48 -6.65 -8.93
N ASP A 218 22.96 -7.82 -8.51
CA ASP A 218 23.60 -8.77 -9.42
C ASP A 218 22.52 -9.52 -10.17
N VAL A 219 22.47 -9.31 -11.46
CA VAL A 219 21.59 -10.02 -12.36
C VAL A 219 22.34 -11.27 -12.87
N PRO A 220 22.13 -12.47 -12.28
CA PRO A 220 22.80 -13.68 -12.72
C PRO A 220 22.32 -14.04 -14.12
N GLY A 221 23.28 -14.02 -15.06
CA GLY A 221 23.15 -14.67 -16.35
C GLY A 221 22.01 -14.21 -17.27
N LEU A 222 22.22 -13.14 -18.03
CA LEU A 222 21.71 -13.13 -19.42
C LEU A 222 22.51 -14.23 -20.16
N ILE A 223 22.05 -15.48 -20.03
CA ILE A 223 22.68 -16.62 -20.68
C ILE A 223 22.20 -16.64 -22.15
N GLU A 224 23.11 -17.04 -23.04
CA GLU A 224 22.79 -17.51 -24.38
C GLU A 224 21.55 -18.40 -24.35
N GLY A 225 20.51 -18.07 -25.11
CA GLY A 225 19.23 -18.77 -25.16
C GLY A 225 18.04 -18.08 -24.49
N ALA A 226 18.20 -16.93 -23.84
CA ALA A 226 17.07 -16.13 -23.34
C ALA A 226 16.15 -15.66 -24.49
N SER A 227 16.68 -15.52 -25.69
CA SER A 227 15.92 -15.24 -26.93
C SER A 227 15.19 -16.44 -27.50
N GLU A 228 15.52 -17.66 -27.09
CA GLU A 228 14.93 -18.90 -27.64
C GLU A 228 13.73 -19.45 -26.83
N GLY A 229 13.13 -18.64 -25.95
CA GLY A 229 11.81 -18.96 -25.36
C GLY A 229 11.79 -20.03 -24.28
N LYS A 230 12.93 -20.44 -23.72
CA LYS A 230 12.97 -21.38 -22.59
C LYS A 230 12.84 -20.66 -21.25
N GLY A 231 11.68 -20.14 -20.98
CA GLY A 231 11.02 -20.08 -19.66
C GLY A 231 11.50 -19.08 -18.61
N LEU A 232 12.71 -18.53 -18.63
CA LEU A 232 13.27 -17.69 -17.58
C LEU A 232 13.39 -16.19 -17.93
N GLY A 233 13.33 -15.85 -19.23
CA GLY A 233 13.64 -14.49 -19.71
C GLY A 233 12.61 -13.42 -19.35
N HIS A 234 11.32 -13.72 -19.47
CA HIS A 234 10.28 -12.70 -19.36
C HIS A 234 9.95 -12.24 -17.93
N GLN A 235 10.06 -13.12 -16.95
CA GLN A 235 9.83 -12.72 -15.54
C GLN A 235 11.00 -11.91 -14.98
N PHE A 236 12.20 -12.26 -15.41
CA PHE A 236 13.41 -11.59 -14.98
C PHE A 236 13.61 -10.23 -15.66
N LEU A 237 13.23 -10.08 -16.93
CA LEU A 237 13.26 -8.79 -17.64
C LEU A 237 12.36 -7.75 -16.97
N ARG A 238 11.23 -8.16 -16.40
CA ARG A 238 10.35 -7.25 -15.64
C ARG A 238 11.02 -6.63 -14.41
N HIS A 239 12.00 -7.29 -13.82
CA HIS A 239 12.75 -6.73 -12.69
C HIS A 239 13.84 -5.76 -13.15
N ILE A 240 14.43 -5.97 -14.33
CA ILE A 240 15.36 -5.03 -14.94
C ILE A 240 14.66 -3.77 -15.44
N GLU A 241 13.45 -3.89 -15.98
CA GLU A 241 12.62 -2.76 -16.44
C GLU A 241 12.32 -1.75 -15.33
N ARG A 242 12.47 -2.15 -14.06
CA ARG A 242 12.24 -1.28 -12.89
C ARG A 242 13.53 -0.75 -12.26
N THR A 243 14.68 -0.99 -12.85
CA THR A 243 15.94 -0.39 -12.41
C THR A 243 16.16 0.94 -13.12
N ALA A 244 16.59 1.94 -12.38
CA ALA A 244 16.88 3.27 -12.96
C ALA A 244 18.10 3.25 -13.87
N LEU A 245 19.06 2.33 -13.62
CA LEU A 245 20.31 2.24 -14.36
C LEU A 245 20.71 0.78 -14.61
N ILE A 246 21.12 0.47 -15.84
CA ILE A 246 21.71 -0.81 -16.19
C ILE A 246 23.22 -0.59 -16.44
N MET A 247 24.06 -1.30 -15.69
CA MET A 247 25.51 -1.30 -15.86
C MET A 247 25.97 -2.60 -16.54
N HIS A 248 26.43 -2.49 -17.77
CA HIS A 248 26.98 -3.64 -18.50
C HIS A 248 28.45 -3.85 -18.16
N VAL A 249 28.75 -5.00 -17.55
CA VAL A 249 30.12 -5.41 -17.19
C VAL A 249 30.66 -6.29 -18.29
N VAL A 250 31.74 -5.83 -18.94
CA VAL A 250 32.43 -6.50 -20.05
C VAL A 250 33.84 -6.86 -19.64
N ASP A 251 34.19 -8.12 -19.87
CA ASP A 251 35.58 -8.57 -19.70
C ASP A 251 36.42 -8.17 -20.94
N MET A 252 37.45 -7.35 -20.72
CA MET A 252 38.33 -6.87 -21.75
C MET A 252 39.61 -7.73 -21.89
N THR A 253 39.73 -8.80 -21.09
CA THR A 253 40.97 -9.63 -21.08
C THR A 253 41.02 -10.66 -22.21
N GLY A 254 40.02 -10.71 -23.10
CA GLY A 254 40.04 -11.47 -24.34
C GLY A 254 40.01 -13.00 -24.19
N GLY A 255 39.56 -13.49 -23.06
CA GLY A 255 39.50 -14.93 -22.75
C GLY A 255 38.33 -15.72 -23.30
N PHE A 256 37.64 -15.23 -24.32
CA PHE A 256 36.66 -16.03 -25.05
C PHE A 256 37.37 -16.73 -26.22
N GLU A 257 38.09 -17.83 -25.94
CA GLU A 257 38.33 -18.85 -26.92
C GLU A 257 37.03 -19.61 -27.18
N ASP A 258 36.69 -19.71 -28.46
CA ASP A 258 35.60 -20.52 -29.00
C ASP A 258 35.53 -21.90 -28.33
N ARG A 259 34.37 -22.19 -27.65
CA ARG A 259 33.95 -23.57 -27.41
C ARG A 259 32.45 -23.70 -27.69
#